data_569e5d8fb22a1d220046bee8a5f3129c
#
_entry.id   569e5d8fb22a1d220046bee8a5f3129c
#
_cell.length_a   1.000
_cell.length_b   1.000
_cell.length_c   1.000
_cell.angle_alpha   90.00
_cell.angle_beta   90.00
_cell.angle_gamma   90.00
#
_symmetry.space_group_name_H-M   'P 1'
#
loop_
_entity.id
_entity.type
_entity.pdbx_description
1 polymer ?
#
loop_
_entity_poly.entity_id
_entity_poly.type
_entity_poly.pdbx_seq_one_letter_code
_entity_poly.pdbx_strand_id
1 'polypeptide(L)'
;IAPSLVGSEMCIRDSNIGDNLSVDCMIDVDRRNNIKVNHTATHLLHQSLKDVLGDHVNQAGSLVHPEYLRFDITHPNKISSKELESIELIVNQKIDEDITVETSIKSLEEAKKEGATALFGEKYGDQVRVVTMGEFSKELCGGTHVSSTGKINKFKIKHDKAISSGIRRINAVTHNQVDLYLEQKSEELGLQKEVEQKKTEEKQSQSILLN
;
A
#
# COMPACT_ATOMS: atom_id res chain seq x y z
N ILE A 1 1.54 24.62 -4.05
CA ILE A 1 2.61 23.59 -4.02
C ILE A 1 2.30 22.68 -2.86
N ALA A 2 2.08 21.39 -3.16
CA ALA A 2 1.66 20.44 -2.15
C ALA A 2 2.76 20.22 -1.10
N PRO A 3 2.41 20.09 0.20
CA PRO A 3 3.36 19.91 1.30
C PRO A 3 4.16 18.60 1.30
N SER A 4 3.93 17.72 0.33
CA SER A 4 4.63 16.42 0.21
C SER A 4 6.10 16.53 -0.22
N LEU A 5 6.66 17.72 -0.31
CA LEU A 5 8.05 17.98 -0.68
C LEU A 5 8.96 18.26 0.54
N VAL A 6 8.57 17.82 1.73
CA VAL A 6 9.35 18.07 2.96
C VAL A 6 10.81 17.58 2.86
N GLY A 7 11.06 16.53 2.07
CA GLY A 7 12.43 16.07 1.81
C GLY A 7 13.22 16.92 0.80
N SER A 8 12.55 17.63 -0.11
CA SER A 8 13.20 18.45 -1.14
C SER A 8 13.53 19.87 -0.67
N GLU A 9 12.77 20.41 0.26
CA GLU A 9 13.06 21.72 0.85
C GLU A 9 14.38 21.76 1.63
N MET A 10 14.74 20.67 2.31
CA MET A 10 16.04 20.60 3.02
C MET A 10 17.24 20.61 2.07
N CYS A 11 17.10 20.01 0.88
CA CYS A 11 18.18 20.01 -0.11
C CYS A 11 18.34 21.36 -0.83
N ILE A 12 17.29 22.17 -0.92
CA ILE A 12 17.31 23.48 -1.61
C ILE A 12 17.86 24.58 -0.69
N ARG A 13 17.74 24.45 0.63
CA ARG A 13 18.17 25.49 1.59
C ARG A 13 19.67 25.66 1.72
N ASP A 14 20.45 24.65 1.36
CA ASP A 14 21.91 24.66 1.55
C ASP A 14 22.71 25.03 0.27
N SER A 15 22.03 25.26 -0.85
CA SER A 15 22.70 25.68 -2.07
C SER A 15 22.56 27.19 -2.26
N ASN A 16 23.69 27.92 -2.19
CA ASN A 16 23.81 29.27 -2.69
C ASN A 16 23.72 29.29 -4.23
N ILE A 17 22.51 29.01 -4.74
CA ILE A 17 22.21 29.10 -6.17
C ILE A 17 21.86 30.59 -6.42
N GLY A 18 22.66 31.27 -7.21
CA GLY A 18 22.40 32.66 -7.57
C GLY A 18 21.05 32.84 -8.29
N ASP A 19 20.45 34.02 -8.14
CA ASP A 19 19.05 34.34 -8.47
C ASP A 19 18.63 34.21 -9.95
N ASN A 20 19.44 33.66 -10.85
CA ASN A 20 19.13 33.52 -12.29
C ASN A 20 19.66 32.23 -12.91
N LEU A 21 19.63 31.11 -12.19
CA LEU A 21 19.98 29.83 -12.76
C LEU A 21 18.72 29.10 -13.30
N SER A 22 18.80 28.76 -14.58
CA SER A 22 17.86 27.78 -15.18
C SER A 22 18.35 26.38 -14.83
N VAL A 23 17.52 25.57 -14.19
CA VAL A 23 17.80 24.19 -13.82
C VAL A 23 16.87 23.25 -14.56
N ASP A 24 17.42 22.23 -15.20
CA ASP A 24 16.68 21.15 -15.77
C ASP A 24 16.45 20.06 -14.71
N CYS A 25 15.17 19.83 -14.36
CA CYS A 25 14.80 18.78 -13.42
C CYS A 25 14.38 17.52 -14.17
N MET A 26 15.14 16.44 -14.03
CA MET A 26 14.78 15.13 -14.55
C MET A 26 14.15 14.27 -13.45
N ILE A 27 13.02 13.64 -13.78
CA ILE A 27 12.33 12.72 -12.90
C ILE A 27 12.59 11.30 -13.39
N ASP A 28 12.96 10.41 -12.47
CA ASP A 28 12.94 8.96 -12.73
C ASP A 28 11.48 8.53 -12.95
N VAL A 29 11.10 8.37 -14.22
CA VAL A 29 9.73 8.10 -14.65
C VAL A 29 9.27 6.72 -14.18
N ASP A 30 10.13 5.71 -14.27
CA ASP A 30 9.79 4.34 -13.89
C ASP A 30 9.56 4.24 -12.38
N ARG A 31 10.46 4.79 -11.61
CA ARG A 31 10.27 4.90 -10.15
C ARG A 31 8.99 5.68 -9.81
N ARG A 32 8.70 6.78 -10.48
CA ARG A 32 7.49 7.57 -10.29
C ARG A 32 6.23 6.75 -10.60
N ASN A 33 6.23 5.99 -11.69
CA ASN A 33 5.09 5.15 -12.09
C ASN A 33 4.84 4.04 -11.07
N ASN A 34 5.86 3.35 -10.60
CA ASN A 34 5.73 2.31 -9.57
C ASN A 34 5.18 2.89 -8.25
N ILE A 35 5.62 4.09 -7.85
CA ILE A 35 5.06 4.78 -6.68
C ILE A 35 3.59 5.12 -6.88
N LYS A 36 3.17 5.62 -8.07
CA LYS A 36 1.75 5.89 -8.37
C LYS A 36 0.88 4.65 -8.24
N VAL A 37 1.36 3.53 -8.76
CA VAL A 37 0.68 2.22 -8.67
C VAL A 37 0.46 1.83 -7.22
N ASN A 38 1.53 1.79 -6.42
CA ASN A 38 1.46 1.43 -5.01
C ASN A 38 0.63 2.42 -4.19
N HIS A 39 0.68 3.72 -4.51
CA HIS A 39 -0.11 4.73 -3.81
C HIS A 39 -1.60 4.56 -4.09
N THR A 40 -1.98 4.32 -5.34
CA THR A 40 -3.39 4.08 -5.69
C THR A 40 -3.89 2.78 -5.04
N ALA A 41 -3.08 1.72 -5.04
CA ALA A 41 -3.40 0.47 -4.35
C ALA A 41 -3.58 0.65 -2.83
N THR A 42 -2.86 1.61 -2.21
CA THR A 42 -3.03 1.91 -0.78
C THR A 42 -4.43 2.44 -0.48
N HIS A 43 -5.02 3.28 -1.33
CA HIS A 43 -6.38 3.78 -1.17
C HIS A 43 -7.42 2.66 -1.34
N LEU A 44 -7.24 1.78 -2.34
CA LEU A 44 -8.11 0.60 -2.49
C LEU A 44 -8.02 -0.31 -1.27
N LEU A 45 -6.81 -0.55 -0.76
CA LEU A 45 -6.58 -1.34 0.44
C LEU A 45 -7.25 -0.71 1.67
N HIS A 46 -7.14 0.60 1.85
CA HIS A 46 -7.75 1.30 2.99
C HIS A 46 -9.27 1.12 3.02
N GLN A 47 -9.95 1.34 1.89
CA GLN A 47 -11.39 1.15 1.82
C GLN A 47 -11.77 -0.33 2.01
N SER A 48 -11.07 -1.26 1.37
CA SER A 48 -11.33 -2.71 1.55
C SER A 48 -11.16 -3.17 2.99
N LEU A 49 -10.20 -2.60 3.72
CA LEU A 49 -10.01 -2.86 5.14
C LEU A 49 -11.19 -2.38 5.98
N LYS A 50 -11.75 -1.19 5.68
CA LYS A 50 -12.96 -0.69 6.34
C LYS A 50 -14.17 -1.58 6.04
N ASP A 51 -14.34 -1.97 4.79
CA ASP A 51 -15.47 -2.80 4.37
C ASP A 51 -15.48 -4.17 5.07
N VAL A 52 -14.32 -4.76 5.30
CA VAL A 52 -14.20 -6.10 5.91
C VAL A 52 -14.08 -6.06 7.42
N LEU A 53 -13.32 -5.11 7.97
CA LEU A 53 -13.01 -5.06 9.41
C LEU A 53 -13.87 -4.06 10.17
N GLY A 54 -14.48 -3.09 9.48
CA GLY A 54 -15.37 -2.08 10.04
C GLY A 54 -14.79 -0.66 10.08
N ASP A 55 -15.65 0.31 10.36
CA ASP A 55 -15.37 1.76 10.30
C ASP A 55 -14.33 2.27 11.31
N HIS A 56 -13.98 1.46 12.31
CA HIS A 56 -12.93 1.80 13.29
C HIS A 56 -11.53 1.78 12.69
N VAL A 57 -11.37 1.21 11.49
CA VAL A 57 -10.09 1.16 10.79
C VAL A 57 -9.72 2.56 10.32
N ASN A 58 -8.62 3.08 10.87
CA ASN A 58 -8.04 4.34 10.45
C ASN A 58 -6.56 4.15 10.12
N GLN A 59 -6.04 4.99 9.24
CA GLN A 59 -4.62 5.02 8.96
C GLN A 59 -3.84 5.50 10.19
N ALA A 60 -2.90 4.68 10.66
CA ALA A 60 -1.92 5.03 11.69
C ALA A 60 -0.54 5.36 11.11
N GLY A 61 -0.27 4.90 9.89
CA GLY A 61 0.94 5.20 9.14
C GLY A 61 0.90 4.59 7.75
N SER A 62 1.70 5.15 6.84
CA SER A 62 1.80 4.67 5.46
C SER A 62 3.21 4.86 4.92
N LEU A 63 3.66 3.93 4.10
CA LEU A 63 4.87 4.04 3.29
C LEU A 63 4.58 3.50 1.90
N VAL A 64 4.80 4.35 0.89
CA VAL A 64 4.69 3.98 -0.52
C VAL A 64 6.09 3.92 -1.11
N HIS A 65 6.56 2.69 -1.39
CA HIS A 65 7.84 2.40 -2.04
C HIS A 65 7.60 1.97 -3.48
N PRO A 66 8.56 2.11 -4.42
CA PRO A 66 8.37 1.62 -5.78
C PRO A 66 8.14 0.09 -5.89
N GLU A 67 8.62 -0.69 -4.93
CA GLU A 67 8.53 -2.16 -4.95
C GLU A 67 7.44 -2.73 -4.05
N TYR A 68 6.99 -1.97 -3.04
CA TYR A 68 5.98 -2.42 -2.08
C TYR A 68 5.23 -1.25 -1.47
N LEU A 69 4.14 -1.55 -0.81
CA LEU A 69 3.47 -0.62 0.08
C LEU A 69 3.39 -1.20 1.50
N ARG A 70 3.37 -0.30 2.47
CA ARG A 70 3.16 -0.61 3.88
C ARG A 70 2.05 0.28 4.41
N PHE A 71 1.07 -0.33 5.04
CA PHE A 71 -0.07 0.38 5.59
C PHE A 71 -0.31 -0.05 7.03
N ASP A 72 -0.23 0.90 7.95
CA ASP A 72 -0.43 0.70 9.38
C ASP A 72 -1.82 1.21 9.74
N ILE A 73 -2.61 0.37 10.41
CA ILE A 73 -4.01 0.65 10.73
C ILE A 73 -4.31 0.47 12.22
N THR A 74 -5.30 1.20 12.70
CA THR A 74 -5.90 0.95 14.01
C THR A 74 -6.79 -0.29 13.93
N HIS A 75 -6.34 -1.39 14.54
CA HIS A 75 -7.14 -2.62 14.66
C HIS A 75 -6.60 -3.46 15.83
N PRO A 76 -7.43 -3.80 16.84
CA PRO A 76 -6.94 -4.45 18.06
C PRO A 76 -6.65 -5.93 17.89
N ASN A 77 -7.34 -6.62 16.99
CA ASN A 77 -7.30 -8.06 16.84
C ASN A 77 -6.36 -8.50 15.70
N LYS A 78 -5.97 -9.77 15.71
CA LYS A 78 -5.30 -10.38 14.56
C LYS A 78 -6.31 -10.50 13.41
N ILE A 79 -5.93 -10.06 12.23
CA ILE A 79 -6.73 -10.27 11.02
C ILE A 79 -6.62 -11.75 10.63
N SER A 80 -7.75 -12.42 10.46
CA SER A 80 -7.79 -13.82 10.06
C SER A 80 -7.38 -14.00 8.58
N SER A 81 -6.95 -15.20 8.22
CA SER A 81 -6.62 -15.50 6.81
C SER A 81 -7.80 -15.27 5.87
N LYS A 82 -9.03 -15.58 6.32
CA LYS A 82 -10.25 -15.34 5.52
C LYS A 82 -10.52 -13.87 5.29
N GLU A 83 -10.31 -13.03 6.32
CA GLU A 83 -10.46 -11.57 6.19
C GLU A 83 -9.39 -11.00 5.25
N LEU A 84 -8.12 -11.43 5.37
CA LEU A 84 -7.05 -11.02 4.45
C LEU A 84 -7.35 -11.44 3.00
N GLU A 85 -7.84 -12.65 2.79
CA GLU A 85 -8.27 -13.14 1.46
C GLU A 85 -9.43 -12.30 0.90
N SER A 86 -10.42 -11.95 1.74
CA SER A 86 -11.55 -11.10 1.33
C SER A 86 -11.09 -9.70 0.95
N ILE A 87 -10.20 -9.08 1.74
CA ILE A 87 -9.62 -7.77 1.46
C ILE A 87 -8.87 -7.79 0.13
N GLU A 88 -8.01 -8.79 -0.06
CA GLU A 88 -7.24 -8.96 -1.29
C GLU A 88 -8.14 -9.17 -2.51
N LEU A 89 -9.21 -9.94 -2.36
CA LEU A 89 -10.21 -10.17 -3.40
C LEU A 89 -10.89 -8.85 -3.80
N ILE A 90 -11.36 -8.05 -2.83
CA ILE A 90 -12.01 -6.76 -3.10
C ILE A 90 -11.05 -5.82 -3.83
N VAL A 91 -9.80 -5.71 -3.38
CA VAL A 91 -8.81 -4.86 -4.06
C VAL A 91 -8.61 -5.28 -5.51
N ASN A 92 -8.42 -6.59 -5.77
CA ASN A 92 -8.23 -7.08 -7.13
C ASN A 92 -9.50 -6.92 -7.99
N GLN A 93 -10.70 -7.08 -7.44
CA GLN A 93 -11.94 -6.78 -8.15
C GLN A 93 -11.99 -5.29 -8.60
N LYS A 94 -11.58 -4.36 -7.73
CA LYS A 94 -11.54 -2.93 -8.08
C LYS A 94 -10.44 -2.59 -9.08
N ILE A 95 -9.38 -3.38 -9.15
CA ILE A 95 -8.37 -3.32 -10.21
C ILE A 95 -8.98 -3.79 -11.54
N ASP A 96 -9.67 -4.93 -11.55
CA ASP A 96 -10.28 -5.52 -12.75
C ASP A 96 -11.42 -4.66 -13.30
N GLU A 97 -12.13 -3.91 -12.45
CA GLU A 97 -13.16 -2.93 -12.86
C GLU A 97 -12.57 -1.72 -13.63
N ASP A 98 -11.25 -1.52 -13.60
CA ASP A 98 -10.52 -0.41 -14.25
C ASP A 98 -11.14 0.97 -14.02
N ILE A 99 -11.46 1.26 -12.76
CA ILE A 99 -12.12 2.49 -12.34
C ILE A 99 -11.22 3.69 -12.61
N THR A 100 -11.77 4.74 -13.24
CA THR A 100 -11.07 6.02 -13.44
C THR A 100 -10.71 6.65 -12.10
N VAL A 101 -9.46 7.10 -11.97
CA VAL A 101 -8.97 7.83 -10.80
C VAL A 101 -9.04 9.32 -11.07
N GLU A 102 -10.02 9.96 -10.47
CA GLU A 102 -10.28 11.37 -10.64
C GLU A 102 -9.63 12.20 -9.53
N THR A 103 -9.27 13.43 -9.87
CA THR A 103 -8.69 14.38 -8.92
C THR A 103 -9.40 15.71 -9.06
N SER A 104 -9.86 16.24 -7.94
CA SER A 104 -10.49 17.57 -7.89
C SER A 104 -9.94 18.40 -6.72
N ILE A 105 -9.96 19.73 -6.88
CA ILE A 105 -9.65 20.66 -5.80
C ILE A 105 -10.98 21.23 -5.32
N LYS A 106 -11.24 21.13 -4.03
CA LYS A 106 -12.50 21.56 -3.40
C LYS A 106 -12.21 22.28 -2.08
N SER A 107 -13.18 22.97 -1.54
CA SER A 107 -13.09 23.41 -0.16
C SER A 107 -13.13 22.20 0.80
N LEU A 108 -12.50 22.33 1.94
CA LEU A 108 -12.51 21.26 2.95
C LEU A 108 -13.94 20.90 3.40
N GLU A 109 -14.82 21.89 3.47
CA GLU A 109 -16.21 21.67 3.84
C GLU A 109 -16.98 20.87 2.78
N GLU A 110 -16.82 21.21 1.48
CA GLU A 110 -17.43 20.46 0.39
C GLU A 110 -16.93 19.01 0.35
N ALA A 111 -15.62 18.82 0.45
CA ALA A 111 -15.02 17.50 0.47
C ALA A 111 -15.60 16.63 1.60
N LYS A 112 -15.73 17.18 2.82
CA LYS A 112 -16.35 16.48 3.96
C LYS A 112 -17.84 16.18 3.74
N LYS A 113 -18.60 17.12 3.17
CA LYS A 113 -20.02 16.90 2.84
C LYS A 113 -20.22 15.78 1.83
N GLU A 114 -19.27 15.63 0.91
CA GLU A 114 -19.27 14.55 -0.08
C GLU A 114 -18.72 13.22 0.48
N GLY A 115 -18.41 13.14 1.75
CA GLY A 115 -17.92 11.92 2.41
C GLY A 115 -16.46 11.60 2.17
N ALA A 116 -15.64 12.58 1.76
CA ALA A 116 -14.21 12.35 1.59
C ALA A 116 -13.55 12.05 2.94
N THR A 117 -12.82 10.93 2.99
CA THR A 117 -12.04 10.53 4.17
C THR A 117 -10.82 11.45 4.31
N ALA A 118 -10.69 12.07 5.48
CA ALA A 118 -9.52 12.84 5.87
C ALA A 118 -8.61 11.98 6.75
N LEU A 119 -7.29 12.09 6.57
CA LEU A 119 -6.34 11.39 7.44
C LEU A 119 -6.34 12.00 8.84
N PHE A 120 -6.32 11.15 9.86
CA PHE A 120 -6.33 11.60 11.24
C PHE A 120 -5.01 12.33 11.58
N GLY A 121 -5.14 13.51 12.21
CA GLY A 121 -3.98 14.29 12.68
C GLY A 121 -3.33 15.19 11.64
N GLU A 122 -3.77 15.18 10.37
CA GLU A 122 -3.28 16.13 9.38
C GLU A 122 -4.02 17.48 9.45
N LYS A 123 -3.26 18.55 9.23
CA LYS A 123 -3.82 19.90 9.12
C LYS A 123 -4.06 20.22 7.65
N TYR A 124 -5.30 20.48 7.31
CA TYR A 124 -5.71 20.85 5.97
C TYR A 124 -5.95 22.36 5.88
N GLY A 125 -5.56 22.95 4.74
CA GLY A 125 -5.95 24.33 4.41
C GLY A 125 -7.40 24.41 3.93
N ASP A 126 -7.84 25.60 3.54
CA ASP A 126 -9.20 25.86 3.03
C ASP A 126 -9.50 25.10 1.74
N GLN A 127 -8.48 24.86 0.92
CA GLN A 127 -8.55 24.10 -0.33
C GLN A 127 -7.83 22.77 -0.17
N VAL A 128 -8.48 21.69 -0.53
CA VAL A 128 -7.97 20.32 -0.45
C VAL A 128 -8.07 19.61 -1.78
N ARG A 129 -7.12 18.70 -2.03
CA ARG A 129 -7.16 17.81 -3.18
C ARG A 129 -7.86 16.52 -2.80
N VAL A 130 -8.94 16.21 -3.52
CA VAL A 130 -9.72 14.97 -3.34
C VAL A 130 -9.35 14.01 -4.46
N VAL A 131 -9.03 12.78 -4.12
CA VAL A 131 -8.83 11.67 -5.06
C VAL A 131 -10.02 10.72 -4.93
N THR A 132 -10.66 10.43 -6.06
CA THR A 132 -11.89 9.63 -6.13
C THR A 132 -11.68 8.45 -7.08
N MET A 133 -12.14 7.28 -6.69
CA MET A 133 -12.16 6.04 -7.49
C MET A 133 -13.59 5.50 -7.53
N GLY A 134 -14.40 6.06 -8.45
CA GLY A 134 -15.84 5.81 -8.50
C GLY A 134 -16.52 6.11 -7.17
N GLU A 135 -17.46 5.26 -6.78
CA GLU A 135 -18.11 5.31 -5.47
C GLU A 135 -17.36 4.53 -4.38
N PHE A 136 -16.25 3.84 -4.75
CA PHE A 136 -15.57 2.93 -3.85
C PHE A 136 -14.64 3.65 -2.86
N SER A 137 -13.85 4.62 -3.33
CA SER A 137 -12.91 5.36 -2.47
C SER A 137 -12.91 6.84 -2.80
N LYS A 138 -13.00 7.67 -1.78
CA LYS A 138 -12.89 9.13 -1.87
C LYS A 138 -12.09 9.65 -0.68
N GLU A 139 -10.87 10.13 -0.94
CA GLU A 139 -9.94 10.51 0.13
C GLU A 139 -9.23 11.85 -0.17
N LEU A 140 -8.89 12.57 0.90
CA LEU A 140 -8.01 13.74 0.81
C LEU A 140 -6.58 13.28 0.60
N CYS A 141 -6.00 13.55 -0.58
CA CYS A 141 -4.67 13.11 -0.90
C CYS A 141 -3.92 14.06 -1.84
N GLY A 142 -2.74 14.53 -1.41
CA GLY A 142 -1.84 15.37 -2.20
C GLY A 142 -0.89 14.60 -3.12
N GLY A 143 -0.85 13.27 -3.04
CA GLY A 143 0.13 12.43 -3.74
C GLY A 143 -0.19 12.18 -5.22
N THR A 144 0.68 11.41 -5.86
CA THR A 144 0.55 11.06 -7.28
C THR A 144 -0.11 9.69 -7.45
N HIS A 145 -1.01 9.57 -8.44
CA HIS A 145 -1.81 8.39 -8.70
C HIS A 145 -1.75 7.97 -10.17
N VAL A 146 -2.14 6.73 -10.45
CA VAL A 146 -2.43 6.26 -11.81
C VAL A 146 -3.74 6.88 -12.31
N SER A 147 -4.00 6.85 -13.61
CA SER A 147 -5.24 7.41 -14.19
C SER A 147 -6.43 6.45 -14.08
N SER A 148 -6.20 5.15 -13.88
CA SER A 148 -7.24 4.15 -13.62
C SER A 148 -6.70 3.01 -12.77
N THR A 149 -7.58 2.31 -12.05
CA THR A 149 -7.20 1.22 -11.14
C THR A 149 -6.62 0.02 -11.87
N GLY A 150 -7.01 -0.24 -13.11
CA GLY A 150 -6.47 -1.33 -13.94
C GLY A 150 -4.96 -1.24 -14.16
N LYS A 151 -4.37 -0.04 -14.09
CA LYS A 151 -2.91 0.14 -14.18
C LYS A 151 -2.13 -0.44 -13.00
N ILE A 152 -2.81 -0.80 -11.91
CA ILE A 152 -2.20 -1.53 -10.79
C ILE A 152 -1.90 -2.97 -11.20
N ASN A 153 -2.68 -3.55 -12.11
CA ASN A 153 -2.60 -4.89 -12.67
C ASN A 153 -2.89 -6.00 -11.65
N LYS A 154 -2.05 -6.17 -10.62
CA LYS A 154 -2.18 -7.19 -9.58
C LYS A 154 -1.89 -6.60 -8.21
N PHE A 155 -2.52 -7.17 -7.18
CA PHE A 155 -2.29 -6.82 -5.79
C PHE A 155 -2.19 -8.09 -4.93
N LYS A 156 -1.22 -8.13 -4.01
CA LYS A 156 -1.03 -9.25 -3.08
C LYS A 156 -0.59 -8.78 -1.70
N ILE A 157 -1.29 -9.22 -0.66
CA ILE A 157 -0.86 -9.02 0.73
C ILE A 157 0.24 -10.03 1.05
N LYS A 158 1.41 -9.54 1.47
CA LYS A 158 2.55 -10.38 1.88
C LYS A 158 2.35 -10.92 3.29
N HIS A 159 2.06 -10.04 4.22
CA HIS A 159 1.81 -10.37 5.62
C HIS A 159 1.12 -9.24 6.38
N ASP A 160 0.51 -9.62 7.48
CA ASP A 160 -0.06 -8.77 8.52
C ASP A 160 0.63 -9.07 9.84
N LYS A 161 1.02 -8.04 10.61
CA LYS A 161 1.61 -8.18 11.95
C LYS A 161 1.22 -7.03 12.88
N ALA A 162 1.13 -7.32 14.18
CA ALA A 162 1.04 -6.29 15.20
C ALA A 162 2.39 -5.55 15.33
N ILE A 163 2.37 -4.22 15.43
CA ILE A 163 3.57 -3.39 15.64
C ILE A 163 3.53 -2.65 16.96
N SER A 164 2.32 -2.41 17.49
CA SER A 164 2.07 -1.89 18.83
C SER A 164 0.67 -2.28 19.28
N SER A 165 0.30 -1.94 20.50
CA SER A 165 -1.05 -2.19 21.02
C SER A 165 -2.09 -1.49 20.14
N GLY A 166 -3.02 -2.24 19.57
CA GLY A 166 -4.08 -1.73 18.73
C GLY A 166 -3.65 -1.27 17.32
N ILE A 167 -2.39 -1.48 16.92
CA ILE A 167 -1.89 -1.10 15.58
C ILE A 167 -1.37 -2.32 14.85
N ARG A 168 -1.88 -2.52 13.65
CA ARG A 168 -1.47 -3.59 12.74
C ARG A 168 -0.83 -3.03 11.49
N ARG A 169 0.20 -3.71 11.01
CA ARG A 169 0.95 -3.38 9.79
C ARG A 169 0.68 -4.40 8.72
N ILE A 170 0.20 -3.93 7.59
CA ILE A 170 0.02 -4.71 6.37
C ILE A 170 1.12 -4.33 5.39
N ASN A 171 1.81 -5.35 4.84
CA ASN A 171 2.73 -5.19 3.72
C ASN A 171 2.11 -5.85 2.49
N ALA A 172 2.12 -5.15 1.38
CA ALA A 172 1.59 -5.64 0.12
C ALA A 172 2.49 -5.24 -1.05
N VAL A 173 2.30 -5.92 -2.16
CA VAL A 173 3.00 -5.69 -3.44
C VAL A 173 1.98 -5.59 -4.57
N THR A 174 2.39 -4.94 -5.65
CA THR A 174 1.57 -4.72 -6.84
C THR A 174 2.34 -5.08 -8.10
N HIS A 175 1.64 -5.14 -9.23
CA HIS A 175 2.21 -5.29 -10.54
C HIS A 175 3.16 -6.51 -10.63
N ASN A 176 4.32 -6.39 -11.28
CA ASN A 176 5.33 -7.43 -11.42
C ASN A 176 5.92 -7.93 -10.09
N GLN A 177 5.89 -7.14 -9.03
CA GLN A 177 6.35 -7.55 -7.72
C GLN A 177 5.48 -8.67 -7.10
N VAL A 178 4.25 -8.82 -7.57
CA VAL A 178 3.38 -9.94 -7.17
C VAL A 178 3.95 -11.26 -7.69
N ASP A 179 4.32 -11.32 -8.96
CA ASP A 179 4.85 -12.54 -9.58
C ASP A 179 6.18 -12.93 -8.93
N LEU A 180 7.09 -11.98 -8.74
CA LEU A 180 8.36 -12.20 -8.04
C LEU A 180 8.15 -12.72 -6.60
N TYR A 181 7.20 -12.16 -5.88
CA TYR A 181 6.87 -12.63 -4.53
C TYR A 181 6.31 -14.06 -4.53
N LEU A 182 5.44 -14.41 -5.47
CA LEU A 182 4.86 -15.74 -5.57
C LEU A 182 5.90 -16.80 -5.95
N GLU A 183 6.83 -16.46 -6.85
CA GLU A 183 7.96 -17.32 -7.21
C GLU A 183 8.84 -17.60 -5.99
N GLN A 184 9.29 -16.57 -5.29
CA GLN A 184 10.11 -16.71 -4.08
C GLN A 184 9.41 -17.58 -3.02
N LYS A 185 8.11 -17.36 -2.80
CA LYS A 185 7.34 -18.13 -1.83
C LYS A 185 7.18 -19.60 -2.24
N SER A 186 7.03 -19.87 -3.53
CA SER A 186 6.99 -21.24 -4.06
C SER A 186 8.30 -21.99 -3.84
N GLU A 187 9.43 -21.33 -4.09
CA GLU A 187 10.77 -21.88 -3.85
C GLU A 187 11.00 -22.17 -2.36
N GLU A 188 10.65 -21.22 -1.48
CA GLU A 188 10.75 -21.40 -0.02
C GLU A 188 9.93 -22.62 0.46
N LEU A 189 8.70 -22.77 -0.05
CA LEU A 189 7.84 -23.91 0.30
C LEU A 189 8.39 -25.24 -0.24
N GLY A 190 9.00 -25.24 -1.42
CA GLY A 190 9.70 -26.40 -1.99
C GLY A 190 10.86 -26.84 -1.10
N LEU A 191 11.73 -25.92 -0.73
CA LEU A 191 12.86 -26.18 0.17
C LEU A 191 12.42 -26.67 1.56
N GLN A 192 11.34 -26.10 2.11
CA GLN A 192 10.80 -26.57 3.41
C GLN A 192 10.32 -28.01 3.35
N LYS A 193 9.61 -28.39 2.30
CA LYS A 193 9.15 -29.78 2.10
C LYS A 193 10.31 -30.77 1.99
N GLU A 194 11.37 -30.41 1.26
CA GLU A 194 12.57 -31.25 1.15
C GLU A 194 13.28 -31.45 2.50
N VAL A 195 13.37 -30.39 3.30
CA VAL A 195 13.97 -30.46 4.64
C VAL A 195 13.12 -31.34 5.58
N GLU A 196 11.80 -31.22 5.54
CA GLU A 196 10.91 -32.06 6.34
C GLU A 196 10.97 -33.54 5.92
N GLN A 197 11.05 -33.82 4.62
CA GLN A 197 11.21 -35.19 4.11
C GLN A 197 12.51 -35.80 4.63
N LYS A 198 13.65 -35.12 4.49
CA LYS A 198 14.95 -35.58 5.00
C LYS A 198 14.93 -35.87 6.51
N LYS A 199 14.33 -34.98 7.31
CA LYS A 199 14.17 -35.21 8.76
C LYS A 199 13.33 -36.43 9.09
N THR A 200 12.32 -36.71 8.27
CA THR A 200 11.44 -37.87 8.44
C THR A 200 12.19 -39.16 8.11
N GLU A 201 12.95 -39.18 7.03
CA GLU A 201 13.80 -40.29 6.60
C GLU A 201 14.89 -40.60 7.63
N GLU A 202 15.55 -39.56 8.18
CA GLU A 202 16.54 -39.71 9.24
C GLU A 202 15.95 -40.34 10.52
N LYS A 203 14.75 -39.88 10.93
CA LYS A 203 14.05 -40.46 12.10
C LYS A 203 13.66 -41.91 11.88
N GLN A 204 13.19 -42.28 10.70
CA GLN A 204 12.85 -43.65 10.34
C GLN A 204 14.09 -44.54 10.34
N SER A 205 15.21 -44.08 9.78
CA SER A 205 16.48 -44.80 9.75
C SER A 205 17.05 -45.04 11.17
N GLN A 206 16.94 -44.05 12.06
CA GLN A 206 17.34 -44.18 13.45
C GLN A 206 16.45 -45.18 14.22
N SER A 207 15.15 -45.23 13.94
CA SER A 207 14.26 -46.17 14.63
C SER A 207 14.49 -47.63 14.20
N ILE A 208 14.97 -47.85 12.97
CA ILE A 208 15.31 -49.19 12.46
C ILE A 208 16.62 -49.70 13.05
N LEU A 209 17.56 -48.81 13.39
CA LEU A 209 18.83 -49.17 13.99
C LEU A 209 18.76 -49.49 15.52
N LEU A 210 17.66 -49.14 16.17
CA LEU A 210 17.41 -49.30 17.60
C LEU A 210 16.52 -50.53 17.92
N ASN A 211 16.07 -51.25 16.92
CA ASN A 211 15.33 -52.52 17.03
C ASN A 211 16.16 -53.70 16.52
#